data_be99747ae0d3136b37684f68fa074a03
#
_entry.id   be99747ae0d3136b37684f68fa074a03
#
_cell.length_a   1.000
_cell.length_b   1.000
_cell.length_c   1.000
_cell.angle_alpha   90.00
_cell.angle_beta   90.00
_cell.angle_gamma   90.00
#
_symmetry.space_group_name_H-M   'P 1'
#
loop_
_entity.id
_entity.type
_entity.pdbx_description
1 polymer ?
#
loop_
_entity_poly.entity_id
_entity_poly.type
_entity_poly.pdbx_seq_one_letter_code
_entity_poly.pdbx_strand_id
1 'polypeptide(L)'
;MRLNISAWAIRNPIGPLVLFLVLIVLGLVSFRGLAVTKMPNVDVPIVSVAITQSGAAPSELQTQVTKWVEDSIAGVRGVKHITSAITEGSSVTTVEFRLEVNTDRAVNDVKDAVSKIRINLPRTIDEPVISRVEIAGLPILVYGVKAPAMNPAELSWFVEDKVARTLQGVKGVGGVERVGGVAREMRIVLQPDRLLALGITAADVNRQVRLTSADMAGGRGE
;
A
#
# COMPACT_ATOMS: atom_id res chain seq x y z
N MET A 1 -62.24 18.59 -10.53
CA MET A 1 -61.77 19.85 -9.92
C MET A 1 -60.27 20.03 -10.25
N ARG A 2 -59.90 20.95 -11.14
CA ARG A 2 -58.50 21.28 -11.39
C ARG A 2 -58.07 22.25 -10.30
N LEU A 3 -57.29 21.79 -9.32
CA LEU A 3 -56.69 22.64 -8.33
C LEU A 3 -55.67 23.56 -8.99
N ASN A 4 -56.07 24.82 -9.22
CA ASN A 4 -55.17 25.84 -9.77
C ASN A 4 -54.27 26.35 -8.64
N ILE A 5 -53.21 25.57 -8.36
CA ILE A 5 -52.24 25.85 -7.28
C ILE A 5 -51.63 27.26 -7.41
N SER A 6 -51.36 27.68 -8.67
CA SER A 6 -50.86 29.01 -8.95
C SER A 6 -51.83 30.12 -8.55
N ALA A 7 -53.12 30.00 -8.88
CA ALA A 7 -54.15 31.00 -8.50
C ALA A 7 -54.37 31.04 -6.99
N TRP A 8 -54.27 29.89 -6.30
CA TRP A 8 -54.38 29.83 -4.84
C TRP A 8 -53.18 30.49 -4.18
N ALA A 9 -51.94 30.26 -4.67
CA ALA A 9 -50.71 30.86 -4.14
C ALA A 9 -50.71 32.40 -4.27
N ILE A 10 -51.26 32.94 -5.39
CA ILE A 10 -51.35 34.38 -5.57
C ILE A 10 -52.36 35.02 -4.61
N ARG A 11 -53.46 34.31 -4.29
CA ARG A 11 -54.48 34.79 -3.36
C ARG A 11 -54.07 34.67 -1.90
N ASN A 12 -53.20 33.71 -1.55
CA ASN A 12 -52.72 33.47 -0.22
C ASN A 12 -51.17 33.42 -0.18
N PRO A 13 -50.48 34.56 -0.30
CA PRO A 13 -49.02 34.60 -0.45
C PRO A 13 -48.24 34.12 0.78
N ILE A 14 -48.88 34.14 1.97
CA ILE A 14 -48.22 33.73 3.23
C ILE A 14 -47.84 32.25 3.21
N GLY A 15 -48.70 31.35 2.68
CA GLY A 15 -48.43 29.91 2.63
C GLY A 15 -47.18 29.55 1.84
N PRO A 16 -47.10 29.99 0.56
CA PRO A 16 -45.86 29.76 -0.21
C PRO A 16 -44.62 30.41 0.38
N LEU A 17 -44.74 31.62 0.98
CA LEU A 17 -43.62 32.31 1.59
C LEU A 17 -43.04 31.53 2.80
N VAL A 18 -43.89 31.02 3.67
CA VAL A 18 -43.50 30.20 4.79
C VAL A 18 -42.84 28.88 4.29
N LEU A 19 -43.43 28.26 3.26
CA LEU A 19 -42.85 27.05 2.68
C LEU A 19 -41.45 27.31 2.12
N PHE A 20 -41.24 28.40 1.39
CA PHE A 20 -39.91 28.78 0.90
C PHE A 20 -38.92 29.02 2.03
N LEU A 21 -39.33 29.70 3.10
CA LEU A 21 -38.46 29.94 4.26
C LEU A 21 -38.06 28.66 4.93
N VAL A 22 -38.98 27.69 5.12
CA VAL A 22 -38.68 26.37 5.66
C VAL A 22 -37.70 25.61 4.75
N LEU A 23 -37.91 25.66 3.41
CA LEU A 23 -37.01 25.03 2.45
C LEU A 23 -35.60 25.62 2.49
N ILE A 24 -35.49 26.97 2.62
CA ILE A 24 -34.18 27.64 2.77
C ILE A 24 -33.48 27.18 4.05
N VAL A 25 -34.17 27.11 5.17
CA VAL A 25 -33.59 26.66 6.43
C VAL A 25 -33.15 25.21 6.33
N LEU A 26 -33.97 24.32 5.77
CA LEU A 26 -33.64 22.93 5.53
C LEU A 26 -32.44 22.79 4.58
N GLY A 27 -32.38 23.61 3.53
CA GLY A 27 -31.25 23.64 2.60
C GLY A 27 -29.94 24.05 3.29
N LEU A 28 -29.98 25.07 4.15
CA LEU A 28 -28.80 25.51 4.91
C LEU A 28 -28.33 24.45 5.91
N VAL A 29 -29.24 23.78 6.58
CA VAL A 29 -28.90 22.67 7.51
C VAL A 29 -28.31 21.50 6.74
N SER A 30 -28.92 21.11 5.62
CA SER A 30 -28.42 20.04 4.76
C SER A 30 -27.05 20.38 4.17
N PHE A 31 -26.82 21.62 3.76
CA PHE A 31 -25.54 22.09 3.22
C PHE A 31 -24.40 21.97 4.23
N ARG A 32 -24.67 22.23 5.52
CA ARG A 32 -23.68 22.06 6.60
C ARG A 32 -23.32 20.59 6.87
N GLY A 33 -24.20 19.67 6.51
CA GLY A 33 -23.98 18.23 6.62
C GLY A 33 -23.24 17.60 5.43
N LEU A 34 -22.97 18.38 4.37
CA LEU A 34 -22.24 17.86 3.22
C LEU A 34 -20.76 17.63 3.57
N ALA A 35 -20.30 16.41 3.38
CA ALA A 35 -18.89 16.07 3.53
C ALA A 35 -18.09 16.70 2.36
N VAL A 36 -17.06 17.48 2.72
CA VAL A 36 -16.13 18.04 1.73
C VAL A 36 -15.02 17.02 1.50
N THR A 37 -15.01 16.40 0.34
CA THR A 37 -13.90 15.52 -0.09
C THR A 37 -13.02 16.25 -1.08
N LYS A 38 -11.70 16.15 -0.89
CA LYS A 38 -10.70 16.80 -1.77
C LYS A 38 -10.65 16.13 -3.15
N MET A 39 -10.92 14.84 -3.20
CA MET A 39 -10.98 14.04 -4.44
C MET A 39 -12.26 13.21 -4.44
N PRO A 40 -12.91 13.04 -5.60
CA PRO A 40 -14.01 12.08 -5.70
C PRO A 40 -13.51 10.69 -5.36
N ASN A 41 -14.31 9.91 -4.63
CA ASN A 41 -14.03 8.49 -4.39
C ASN A 41 -14.19 7.73 -5.71
N VAL A 42 -13.17 7.78 -6.54
CA VAL A 42 -13.07 6.93 -7.73
C VAL A 42 -12.14 5.80 -7.36
N ASP A 43 -12.70 4.65 -7.07
CA ASP A 43 -11.93 3.42 -6.93
C ASP A 43 -11.43 3.01 -8.33
N VAL A 44 -10.22 3.43 -8.67
CA VAL A 44 -9.56 2.90 -9.86
C VAL A 44 -8.98 1.54 -9.46
N PRO A 45 -9.46 0.44 -10.08
CA PRO A 45 -9.00 -0.88 -9.73
C PRO A 45 -7.59 -1.10 -10.28
N ILE A 46 -6.60 -0.79 -9.45
CA ILE A 46 -5.18 -0.99 -9.73
C ILE A 46 -4.63 -2.00 -8.73
N VAL A 47 -3.98 -3.03 -9.25
CA VAL A 47 -3.31 -4.07 -8.47
C VAL A 47 -1.82 -4.01 -8.72
N SER A 48 -1.03 -4.05 -7.65
CA SER A 48 0.43 -4.14 -7.71
C SER A 48 0.90 -5.53 -7.32
N VAL A 49 1.80 -6.08 -8.08
CA VAL A 49 2.52 -7.34 -7.82
C VAL A 49 3.99 -7.01 -7.65
N ALA A 50 4.49 -7.10 -6.43
CA ALA A 50 5.90 -6.87 -6.12
C ALA A 50 6.59 -8.21 -5.87
N ILE A 51 7.71 -8.44 -6.54
CA ILE A 51 8.55 -9.62 -6.40
C ILE A 51 9.97 -9.17 -6.17
N THR A 52 10.60 -9.69 -5.12
CA THR A 52 11.99 -9.42 -4.78
C THR A 52 12.86 -10.65 -4.95
N GLN A 53 14.09 -10.43 -5.40
CA GLN A 53 15.13 -11.45 -5.53
C GLN A 53 16.48 -10.81 -5.27
N SER A 54 17.00 -10.98 -4.08
CA SER A 54 18.27 -10.37 -3.68
C SER A 54 19.42 -10.70 -4.65
N GLY A 55 20.10 -9.66 -5.14
CA GLY A 55 21.28 -9.78 -5.99
C GLY A 55 21.00 -10.10 -7.47
N ALA A 56 19.73 -10.17 -7.89
CA ALA A 56 19.39 -10.40 -9.30
C ALA A 56 19.53 -9.11 -10.13
N ALA A 57 20.14 -9.23 -11.31
CA ALA A 57 20.22 -8.15 -12.28
C ALA A 57 18.84 -7.85 -12.89
N PRO A 58 18.53 -6.59 -13.27
CA PRO A 58 17.24 -6.23 -13.87
C PRO A 58 16.88 -7.05 -15.12
N SER A 59 17.87 -7.35 -15.98
CA SER A 59 17.66 -8.18 -17.17
C SER A 59 17.30 -9.63 -16.87
N GLU A 60 17.83 -10.16 -15.77
CA GLU A 60 17.50 -11.50 -15.28
C GLU A 60 16.07 -11.54 -14.73
N LEU A 61 15.72 -10.57 -13.87
CA LEU A 61 14.36 -10.43 -13.36
C LEU A 61 13.34 -10.25 -14.50
N GLN A 62 13.68 -9.50 -15.53
CA GLN A 62 12.80 -9.29 -16.68
C GLN A 62 12.46 -10.61 -17.38
N THR A 63 13.47 -11.45 -17.65
CA THR A 63 13.29 -12.67 -18.42
C THR A 63 12.77 -13.84 -17.61
N GLN A 64 13.23 -14.00 -16.36
CA GLN A 64 12.89 -15.16 -15.52
C GLN A 64 11.64 -14.96 -14.66
N VAL A 65 11.26 -13.70 -14.37
CA VAL A 65 10.16 -13.39 -13.45
C VAL A 65 9.09 -12.54 -14.11
N THR A 66 9.46 -11.31 -14.52
CA THR A 66 8.47 -10.30 -14.93
C THR A 66 7.65 -10.75 -16.12
N LYS A 67 8.29 -11.31 -17.17
CA LYS A 67 7.59 -11.79 -18.35
C LYS A 67 6.57 -12.88 -18.03
N TRP A 68 6.90 -13.83 -17.17
CA TRP A 68 5.97 -14.88 -16.75
C TRP A 68 4.77 -14.32 -16.00
N VAL A 69 5.02 -13.31 -15.14
CA VAL A 69 3.96 -12.63 -14.40
C VAL A 69 3.06 -11.85 -15.34
N GLU A 70 3.61 -11.06 -16.25
CA GLU A 70 2.85 -10.30 -17.25
C GLU A 70 1.99 -11.22 -18.13
N ASP A 71 2.58 -12.30 -18.66
CA ASP A 71 1.88 -13.27 -19.51
C ASP A 71 0.72 -13.95 -18.76
N SER A 72 0.92 -14.27 -17.48
CA SER A 72 -0.12 -14.88 -16.64
C SER A 72 -1.26 -13.92 -16.35
N ILE A 73 -0.94 -12.66 -16.08
CA ILE A 73 -1.93 -11.63 -15.72
C ILE A 73 -2.66 -11.11 -16.98
N ALA A 74 -2.02 -11.10 -18.14
CA ALA A 74 -2.65 -10.69 -19.39
C ALA A 74 -3.93 -11.49 -19.72
N GLY A 75 -4.02 -12.74 -19.25
CA GLY A 75 -5.21 -13.59 -19.38
C GLY A 75 -6.35 -13.27 -18.41
N VAL A 76 -6.14 -12.40 -17.43
CA VAL A 76 -7.15 -12.06 -16.42
C VAL A 76 -8.21 -11.13 -17.01
N ARG A 77 -9.47 -11.43 -16.73
CA ARG A 77 -10.60 -10.68 -17.30
C ARG A 77 -10.62 -9.24 -16.78
N GLY A 78 -10.76 -8.29 -17.69
CA GLY A 78 -10.92 -6.87 -17.37
C GLY A 78 -9.61 -6.10 -17.23
N VAL A 79 -8.47 -6.73 -17.47
CA VAL A 79 -7.18 -6.04 -17.56
C VAL A 79 -7.23 -5.04 -18.72
N LYS A 80 -6.72 -3.83 -18.47
CA LYS A 80 -6.66 -2.72 -19.42
C LYS A 80 -5.21 -2.42 -19.80
N HIS A 81 -4.34 -2.24 -18.79
CA HIS A 81 -2.91 -2.01 -18.98
C HIS A 81 -2.09 -2.78 -17.96
N ILE A 82 -0.92 -3.24 -18.37
CA ILE A 82 0.11 -3.84 -17.52
C ILE A 82 1.38 -3.03 -17.72
N THR A 83 1.99 -2.60 -16.63
CA THR A 83 3.24 -1.85 -16.64
C THR A 83 4.15 -2.41 -15.57
N SER A 84 5.39 -2.74 -15.93
CA SER A 84 6.38 -3.24 -14.98
C SER A 84 7.56 -2.30 -14.83
N ALA A 85 7.95 -2.04 -13.60
CA ALA A 85 9.16 -1.33 -13.24
C ALA A 85 10.13 -2.32 -12.61
N ILE A 86 11.30 -2.46 -13.22
CA ILE A 86 12.30 -3.42 -12.79
C ILE A 86 13.55 -2.66 -12.36
N THR A 87 13.99 -2.94 -11.14
CA THR A 87 15.22 -2.42 -10.56
C THR A 87 16.11 -3.57 -10.10
N GLU A 88 17.31 -3.28 -9.63
CA GLU A 88 18.18 -4.31 -9.07
C GLU A 88 17.49 -5.00 -7.87
N GLY A 89 17.30 -6.29 -7.97
CA GLY A 89 16.68 -7.11 -6.94
C GLY A 89 15.16 -6.97 -6.78
N SER A 90 14.47 -6.14 -7.57
CA SER A 90 13.03 -5.93 -7.41
C SER A 90 12.31 -5.73 -8.76
N SER A 91 11.16 -6.38 -8.89
CA SER A 91 10.23 -6.21 -10.01
C SER A 91 8.85 -5.87 -9.46
N VAL A 92 8.29 -4.73 -9.89
CA VAL A 92 6.95 -4.28 -9.52
C VAL A 92 6.10 -4.18 -10.77
N THR A 93 5.12 -5.06 -10.89
CA THR A 93 4.15 -5.09 -11.99
C THR A 93 2.84 -4.46 -11.53
N THR A 94 2.45 -3.38 -12.17
CA THR A 94 1.20 -2.65 -11.92
C THR A 94 0.19 -3.01 -13.00
N VAL A 95 -0.99 -3.45 -12.57
CA VAL A 95 -2.09 -3.89 -13.43
C VAL A 95 -3.27 -2.96 -13.26
N GLU A 96 -3.62 -2.24 -14.30
CA GLU A 96 -4.81 -1.41 -14.35
C GLU A 96 -5.97 -2.21 -14.95
N PHE A 97 -7.08 -2.26 -14.23
CA PHE A 97 -8.32 -2.88 -14.69
C PHE A 97 -9.31 -1.83 -15.21
N ARG A 98 -10.35 -2.28 -15.91
CA ARG A 98 -11.47 -1.44 -16.31
C ARG A 98 -12.26 -1.04 -15.06
N LEU A 99 -12.85 0.15 -15.06
CA LEU A 99 -13.56 0.73 -13.91
C LEU A 99 -14.76 -0.10 -13.41
N GLU A 100 -15.31 -0.96 -14.27
CA GLU A 100 -16.43 -1.83 -13.91
C GLU A 100 -16.01 -3.04 -13.06
N VAL A 101 -14.70 -3.30 -12.96
CA VAL A 101 -14.16 -4.46 -12.23
C VAL A 101 -14.08 -4.12 -10.74
N ASN A 102 -14.61 -5.00 -9.90
CA ASN A 102 -14.45 -4.87 -8.45
C ASN A 102 -12.98 -5.12 -8.07
N THR A 103 -12.39 -4.18 -7.31
CA THR A 103 -10.97 -4.19 -6.96
C THR A 103 -10.57 -5.41 -6.15
N ASP A 104 -11.39 -5.85 -5.18
CA ASP A 104 -11.08 -7.02 -4.35
C ASP A 104 -11.08 -8.31 -5.18
N ARG A 105 -12.02 -8.40 -6.15
CA ARG A 105 -12.04 -9.51 -7.10
C ARG A 105 -10.80 -9.49 -7.99
N ALA A 106 -10.40 -8.33 -8.49
CA ALA A 106 -9.19 -8.17 -9.31
C ALA A 106 -7.94 -8.65 -8.56
N VAL A 107 -7.80 -8.30 -7.27
CA VAL A 107 -6.69 -8.77 -6.42
C VAL A 107 -6.69 -10.30 -6.32
N ASN A 108 -7.85 -10.92 -6.10
CA ASN A 108 -7.94 -12.38 -6.00
C ASN A 108 -7.63 -13.06 -7.34
N ASP A 109 -8.17 -12.55 -8.45
CA ASP A 109 -7.91 -13.09 -9.79
C ASP A 109 -6.41 -13.00 -10.15
N VAL A 110 -5.72 -11.89 -9.78
CA VAL A 110 -4.27 -11.75 -9.94
C VAL A 110 -3.50 -12.70 -9.03
N LYS A 111 -3.90 -12.87 -7.78
CA LYS A 111 -3.30 -13.85 -6.85
C LYS A 111 -3.37 -15.26 -7.42
N ASP A 112 -4.52 -15.64 -7.94
CA ASP A 112 -4.73 -16.95 -8.55
C ASP A 112 -3.85 -17.15 -9.79
N ALA A 113 -3.74 -16.10 -10.64
CA ALA A 113 -2.89 -16.12 -11.84
C ALA A 113 -1.41 -16.30 -11.48
N VAL A 114 -0.91 -15.51 -10.52
CA VAL A 114 0.49 -15.57 -10.07
C VAL A 114 0.79 -16.90 -9.36
N SER A 115 -0.15 -17.40 -8.56
CA SER A 115 0.00 -18.68 -7.86
C SER A 115 0.16 -19.86 -8.82
N LYS A 116 -0.57 -19.87 -9.94
CA LYS A 116 -0.48 -20.92 -10.97
C LYS A 116 0.89 -21.01 -11.62
N ILE A 117 1.57 -19.88 -11.77
CA ILE A 117 2.90 -19.84 -12.40
C ILE A 117 4.05 -19.99 -11.39
N ARG A 118 3.75 -20.10 -10.08
CA ARG A 118 4.77 -20.16 -9.02
C ARG A 118 5.80 -21.27 -9.25
N ILE A 119 5.39 -22.39 -9.85
CA ILE A 119 6.27 -23.52 -10.16
C ILE A 119 7.30 -23.18 -11.25
N ASN A 120 6.98 -22.23 -12.13
CA ASN A 120 7.83 -21.80 -13.22
C ASN A 120 8.81 -20.69 -12.82
N LEU A 121 8.59 -20.07 -11.66
CA LEU A 121 9.43 -18.99 -11.14
C LEU A 121 10.64 -19.58 -10.38
N PRO A 122 11.78 -18.88 -10.37
CA PRO A 122 12.96 -19.29 -9.59
C PRO A 122 12.61 -19.48 -8.12
N ARG A 123 13.21 -20.49 -7.49
CA ARG A 123 13.03 -20.75 -6.04
C ARG A 123 13.70 -19.72 -5.14
N THR A 124 14.54 -18.88 -5.72
CA THR A 124 15.32 -17.84 -5.02
C THR A 124 14.55 -16.53 -4.85
N ILE A 125 13.38 -16.39 -5.46
CA ILE A 125 12.52 -15.22 -5.26
C ILE A 125 11.80 -15.31 -3.92
N ASP A 126 11.60 -14.17 -3.30
CA ASP A 126 10.72 -14.03 -2.16
C ASP A 126 9.25 -14.25 -2.57
N GLU A 127 8.38 -14.43 -1.59
CA GLU A 127 6.96 -14.62 -1.86
C GLU A 127 6.37 -13.36 -2.53
N PRO A 128 5.68 -13.48 -3.68
CA PRO A 128 5.07 -12.33 -4.35
C PRO A 128 4.06 -11.62 -3.47
N VAL A 129 4.26 -10.31 -3.28
CA VAL A 129 3.33 -9.46 -2.54
C VAL A 129 2.35 -8.84 -3.51
N ILE A 130 1.06 -9.18 -3.37
CA ILE A 130 0.00 -8.69 -4.24
C ILE A 130 -0.96 -7.84 -3.41
N SER A 131 -1.06 -6.57 -3.78
CA SER A 131 -1.88 -5.58 -3.07
C SER A 131 -2.63 -4.67 -4.04
N ARG A 132 -3.74 -4.10 -3.59
CA ARG A 132 -4.38 -3.01 -4.31
C ARG A 132 -3.58 -1.72 -4.11
N VAL A 133 -3.56 -0.90 -5.15
CA VAL A 133 -2.99 0.45 -5.06
C VAL A 133 -4.09 1.42 -4.66
N GLU A 134 -4.00 1.99 -3.47
CA GLU A 134 -4.94 2.99 -2.99
C GLU A 134 -4.50 4.38 -3.44
N ILE A 135 -5.19 4.98 -4.42
CA ILE A 135 -4.92 6.35 -4.88
C ILE A 135 -5.25 7.36 -3.79
N ALA A 136 -6.15 7.01 -2.87
CA ALA A 136 -6.52 7.84 -1.72
C ALA A 136 -5.44 7.89 -0.62
N GLY A 137 -4.38 7.09 -0.72
CA GLY A 137 -3.28 7.02 0.25
C GLY A 137 -2.27 8.17 0.19
N LEU A 138 -2.61 9.30 -0.43
CA LEU A 138 -1.74 10.48 -0.39
C LEU A 138 -1.64 11.00 1.06
N PRO A 139 -0.43 11.32 1.53
CA PRO A 139 -0.26 11.84 2.88
C PRO A 139 -1.03 13.16 3.04
N ILE A 140 -1.88 13.23 4.07
CA ILE A 140 -2.66 14.44 4.39
C ILE A 140 -1.75 15.47 5.05
N LEU A 141 -0.80 15.00 5.85
CA LEU A 141 0.15 15.82 6.59
C LEU A 141 1.56 15.23 6.46
N VAL A 142 2.53 16.11 6.25
CA VAL A 142 3.95 15.77 6.22
C VAL A 142 4.66 16.63 7.24
N TYR A 143 5.35 16.00 8.17
CA TYR A 143 6.12 16.68 9.21
C TYR A 143 7.62 16.48 8.97
N GLY A 144 8.36 17.56 8.99
CA GLY A 144 9.82 17.52 9.06
C GLY A 144 10.28 17.41 10.53
N VAL A 145 10.97 16.33 10.88
CA VAL A 145 11.52 16.14 12.23
C VAL A 145 12.99 16.43 12.24
N LYS A 146 13.43 17.29 13.17
CA LYS A 146 14.82 17.69 13.35
C LYS A 146 15.18 17.66 14.82
N ALA A 147 16.24 16.95 15.20
CA ALA A 147 16.75 16.89 16.56
C ALA A 147 18.29 17.02 16.54
N PRO A 148 18.86 18.23 16.75
CA PRO A 148 20.30 18.46 16.70
C PRO A 148 21.10 17.68 17.74
N ALA A 149 20.46 17.25 18.84
CA ALA A 149 21.09 16.51 19.93
C ALA A 149 21.15 14.98 19.70
N MET A 150 20.48 14.46 18.67
CA MET A 150 20.45 13.04 18.35
C MET A 150 21.27 12.76 17.08
N ASN A 151 21.94 11.60 17.05
CA ASN A 151 22.52 11.14 15.79
C ASN A 151 21.44 10.66 14.81
N PRO A 152 21.71 10.59 13.49
CA PRO A 152 20.70 10.23 12.50
C PRO A 152 20.05 8.85 12.71
N ALA A 153 20.79 7.89 13.25
CA ALA A 153 20.26 6.54 13.52
C ALA A 153 19.32 6.54 14.73
N GLU A 154 19.69 7.24 15.80
CA GLU A 154 18.83 7.41 16.99
C GLU A 154 17.57 8.18 16.66
N LEU A 155 17.67 9.25 15.87
CA LEU A 155 16.51 10.02 15.42
C LEU A 155 15.57 9.15 14.57
N SER A 156 16.12 8.36 13.65
CA SER A 156 15.32 7.46 12.81
C SER A 156 14.56 6.44 13.64
N TRP A 157 15.22 5.83 14.61
CA TRP A 157 14.60 4.87 15.53
C TRP A 157 13.54 5.55 16.41
N PHE A 158 13.83 6.73 16.97
CA PHE A 158 12.91 7.49 17.81
C PHE A 158 11.62 7.85 17.04
N VAL A 159 11.77 8.32 15.79
CA VAL A 159 10.62 8.66 14.95
C VAL A 159 9.77 7.42 14.65
N GLU A 160 10.40 6.29 14.34
CA GLU A 160 9.68 5.06 13.99
C GLU A 160 9.03 4.41 15.22
N ASP A 161 9.75 4.29 16.34
CA ASP A 161 9.27 3.59 17.53
C ASP A 161 8.35 4.45 18.41
N LYS A 162 8.62 5.74 18.56
CA LYS A 162 7.85 6.60 19.46
C LYS A 162 6.83 7.46 18.71
N VAL A 163 7.29 8.24 17.73
CA VAL A 163 6.43 9.21 17.06
C VAL A 163 5.39 8.51 16.19
N ALA A 164 5.82 7.60 15.31
CA ALA A 164 4.91 6.91 14.40
C ALA A 164 3.88 6.07 15.16
N ARG A 165 4.30 5.30 16.16
CA ARG A 165 3.37 4.50 16.99
C ARG A 165 2.36 5.37 17.76
N THR A 166 2.80 6.50 18.30
CA THR A 166 1.90 7.42 19.01
C THR A 166 0.85 8.01 18.08
N LEU A 167 1.26 8.40 16.88
CA LEU A 167 0.37 8.97 15.87
C LEU A 167 -0.58 7.90 15.29
N GLN A 168 -0.13 6.66 15.10
CA GLN A 168 -0.99 5.56 14.66
C GLN A 168 -2.11 5.24 15.64
N GLY A 169 -1.90 5.51 16.93
CA GLY A 169 -2.93 5.36 17.98
C GLY A 169 -4.04 6.42 17.94
N VAL A 170 -3.90 7.48 17.16
CA VAL A 170 -4.89 8.55 17.09
C VAL A 170 -6.07 8.12 16.20
N LYS A 171 -7.29 8.25 16.71
CA LYS A 171 -8.52 7.91 15.97
C LYS A 171 -8.61 8.70 14.65
N GLY A 172 -8.75 8.00 13.54
CA GLY A 172 -8.85 8.60 12.20
C GLY A 172 -7.54 8.65 11.42
N VAL A 173 -6.42 8.22 12.00
CA VAL A 173 -5.15 8.05 11.29
C VAL A 173 -5.14 6.67 10.63
N GLY A 174 -5.06 6.63 9.31
CA GLY A 174 -5.03 5.40 8.52
C GLY A 174 -3.64 4.75 8.45
N GLY A 175 -2.58 5.56 8.54
CA GLY A 175 -1.20 5.09 8.52
C GLY A 175 -0.22 6.23 8.77
N VAL A 176 0.96 5.90 9.23
CA VAL A 176 2.08 6.84 9.39
C VAL A 176 3.31 6.18 8.81
N GLU A 177 3.92 6.84 7.85
CA GLU A 177 5.12 6.36 7.16
C GLU A 177 6.28 7.31 7.40
N ARG A 178 7.45 6.74 7.69
CA ARG A 178 8.69 7.51 7.79
C ARG A 178 9.38 7.55 6.43
N VAL A 179 9.62 8.73 5.93
CA VAL A 179 10.39 8.97 4.70
C VAL A 179 11.76 9.53 5.07
N GLY A 180 12.82 8.90 4.58
CA GLY A 180 14.20 9.29 4.89
C GLY A 180 14.73 8.72 6.20
N GLY A 181 15.84 9.28 6.67
CA GLY A 181 16.60 8.76 7.82
C GLY A 181 17.53 7.62 7.45
N VAL A 182 18.02 6.91 8.46
CA VAL A 182 18.96 5.79 8.32
C VAL A 182 18.31 4.50 8.79
N ALA A 183 18.36 3.48 7.96
CA ALA A 183 18.00 2.12 8.37
C ALA A 183 19.17 1.50 9.14
N ARG A 184 18.88 0.79 10.23
CA ARG A 184 19.89 0.05 10.96
C ARG A 184 20.27 -1.19 10.15
N GLU A 185 21.53 -1.28 9.75
CA GLU A 185 22.09 -2.41 9.04
C GLU A 185 23.10 -3.13 9.94
N MET A 186 23.04 -4.43 9.99
CA MET A 186 24.06 -5.26 10.66
C MET A 186 24.93 -5.91 9.59
N ARG A 187 26.17 -5.46 9.50
CA ARG A 187 27.14 -6.01 8.56
C ARG A 187 28.00 -7.07 9.25
N ILE A 188 27.97 -8.29 8.72
CA ILE A 188 28.79 -9.41 9.17
C ILE A 188 29.95 -9.57 8.17
N VAL A 189 31.16 -9.24 8.61
CA VAL A 189 32.36 -9.37 7.79
C VAL A 189 33.06 -10.68 8.15
N LEU A 190 33.17 -11.57 7.18
CA LEU A 190 33.83 -12.87 7.34
C LEU A 190 35.33 -12.72 7.11
N GLN A 191 36.14 -13.39 7.92
CA GLN A 191 37.62 -13.47 7.77
C GLN A 191 37.99 -14.75 7.04
N PRO A 192 38.46 -14.69 5.77
CA PRO A 192 38.71 -15.90 4.96
C PRO A 192 39.70 -16.87 5.63
N ASP A 193 40.80 -16.35 6.21
CA ASP A 193 41.82 -17.15 6.83
C ASP A 193 41.29 -17.97 8.02
N ARG A 194 40.37 -17.41 8.81
CA ARG A 194 39.72 -18.12 9.92
C ARG A 194 38.71 -19.14 9.43
N LEU A 195 37.98 -18.87 8.37
CA LEU A 195 37.07 -19.84 7.76
C LEU A 195 37.84 -21.07 7.27
N LEU A 196 38.95 -20.85 6.58
CA LEU A 196 39.83 -21.93 6.12
C LEU A 196 40.43 -22.75 7.30
N ALA A 197 40.88 -22.06 8.34
CA ALA A 197 41.44 -22.72 9.53
C ALA A 197 40.40 -23.59 10.28
N LEU A 198 39.11 -23.19 10.23
CA LEU A 198 38.00 -23.92 10.87
C LEU A 198 37.32 -24.93 9.92
N GLY A 199 37.71 -24.98 8.63
CA GLY A 199 37.12 -25.89 7.64
C GLY A 199 35.65 -25.60 7.33
N ILE A 200 35.20 -24.35 7.55
CA ILE A 200 33.81 -23.92 7.31
C ILE A 200 33.73 -22.98 6.12
N THR A 201 32.60 -23.00 5.44
CA THR A 201 32.34 -22.12 4.28
C THR A 201 31.52 -20.89 4.65
N ALA A 202 31.58 -19.84 3.82
CA ALA A 202 30.71 -18.69 3.97
C ALA A 202 29.20 -19.05 3.92
N ALA A 203 28.86 -20.11 3.15
CA ALA A 203 27.50 -20.64 3.09
C ALA A 203 27.05 -21.26 4.42
N ASP A 204 27.95 -21.93 5.13
CA ASP A 204 27.65 -22.51 6.45
C ASP A 204 27.37 -21.41 7.48
N VAL A 205 28.20 -20.35 7.47
CA VAL A 205 27.98 -19.18 8.34
C VAL A 205 26.65 -18.50 8.01
N ASN A 206 26.33 -18.27 6.74
CA ASN A 206 25.06 -17.66 6.33
C ASN A 206 23.85 -18.51 6.77
N ARG A 207 23.94 -19.83 6.62
CA ARG A 207 22.91 -20.77 7.11
C ARG A 207 22.70 -20.65 8.59
N GLN A 208 23.80 -20.64 9.36
CA GLN A 208 23.74 -20.55 10.83
C GLN A 208 23.20 -19.20 11.31
N VAL A 209 23.60 -18.08 10.68
CA VAL A 209 23.08 -16.74 10.95
C VAL A 209 21.58 -16.67 10.69
N ARG A 210 21.10 -17.23 9.58
CA ARG A 210 19.65 -17.29 9.29
C ARG A 210 18.88 -18.09 10.33
N LEU A 211 19.41 -19.20 10.81
CA LEU A 211 18.78 -20.02 11.84
C LEU A 211 18.75 -19.32 13.21
N THR A 212 19.76 -18.50 13.51
CA THR A 212 19.89 -17.80 14.80
C THR A 212 19.11 -16.46 14.79
N SER A 213 18.92 -15.84 13.60
CA SER A 213 18.17 -14.59 13.44
C SER A 213 16.66 -14.79 13.26
N ALA A 214 16.16 -16.02 13.38
CA ALA A 214 14.74 -16.27 13.42
C ALA A 214 14.20 -15.77 14.77
N ASP A 215 13.23 -14.84 14.71
CA ASP A 215 12.43 -14.44 15.89
C ASP A 215 11.62 -15.66 16.36
N MET A 216 12.24 -16.47 17.21
CA MET A 216 11.54 -17.56 17.86
C MET A 216 10.76 -16.97 19.04
N ALA A 217 9.44 -17.10 18.99
CA ALA A 217 8.59 -16.81 20.13
C ALA A 217 9.07 -17.64 21.33
N GLY A 218 9.85 -17.05 22.21
CA GLY A 218 10.24 -17.64 23.48
C GLY A 218 8.98 -17.78 24.32
N GLY A 219 8.50 -19.00 24.50
CA GLY A 219 7.26 -19.31 25.18
C GLY A 219 7.03 -18.48 26.44
N ARG A 220 5.76 -18.37 26.84
CA ARG A 220 5.32 -17.69 28.05
C ARG A 220 5.92 -18.43 29.24
N GLY A 221 6.92 -17.84 29.93
CA GLY A 221 7.33 -18.32 31.24
C GLY A 221 6.19 -18.08 32.22
N GLU A 222 5.65 -19.12 32.80
CA GLU A 222 4.77 -19.05 33.96
C GLU A 222 5.57 -18.65 35.21
#